data_d1a27d4e7a4718b2158e30c5472ecb32
#
_entry.id   d1a27d4e7a4718b2158e30c5472ecb32
#
_cell.length_a   1.000
_cell.length_b   1.000
_cell.length_c   1.000
_cell.angle_alpha   90.00
_cell.angle_beta   90.00
_cell.angle_gamma   90.00
#
_symmetry.space_group_name_H-M   'P 1'
#
loop_
_entity.id
_entity.type
_entity.pdbx_description
1 polymer ?
#
loop_
_entity_poly.entity_id
_entity_poly.type
_entity_poly.pdbx_seq_one_letter_code
_entity_poly.pdbx_strand_id
1 'polypeptide(L)'
;MLSYRDNRQNFNFRNTFAPFAQDQDLPFAEILSEADVARIFAEEKVSFGKLARSLWTPALTLWAFLWQVLSPDKSCRQAVANVQMSLALSHEPNDIDTGRYCRARAKLPPAVLRRLALHVGQGLEQAAPQDWLWKGRHVQLVDGSTSRLPDTEENQEAFPQAKTQKKGLGFPLIRWVVLIGLATAAVQGFAYGPYAGKETGEMALFRQLLDHLQRGDIVLADRYYGSYFMVALLQSHGIDIVARLHQQRKYDFRRGERLGEGDHIVVWHRPKRPKWMSEELYALMPETMRMREIIRRVDQPGYRVKELVIATSLLDAQEYGADEIVELYSERWHVELDIRSLKGTLGMSDLR
;
A
#
# COMPACT_ATOMS: atom_id res chain seq x y z
N MET A 1 0.15 5.98 29.74
CA MET A 1 0.09 6.52 28.36
C MET A 1 1.32 6.03 27.62
N LEU A 2 1.32 4.78 27.19
CA LEU A 2 2.34 4.23 26.30
C LEU A 2 1.96 4.71 24.90
N SER A 3 2.71 5.67 24.40
CA SER A 3 2.40 6.31 23.13
C SER A 3 2.49 5.27 22.01
N TYR A 4 1.51 5.21 21.17
CA TYR A 4 1.49 4.54 19.87
C TYR A 4 2.79 4.77 19.04
N ARG A 5 3.51 5.86 19.36
CA ARG A 5 4.82 6.21 18.79
C ARG A 5 5.95 5.24 19.20
N ASP A 6 5.93 4.69 20.43
CA ASP A 6 7.05 3.86 20.92
C ASP A 6 7.10 2.48 20.26
N ASN A 7 5.96 1.91 19.89
CA ASN A 7 5.92 0.60 19.25
C ASN A 7 6.43 0.61 17.80
N ARG A 8 6.19 1.71 17.04
CA ARG A 8 6.73 1.82 15.68
C ARG A 8 8.20 2.22 15.62
N GLN A 9 8.74 2.91 16.64
CA GLN A 9 10.18 3.17 16.69
C GLN A 9 11.00 1.88 16.83
N ASN A 10 10.41 0.83 17.40
CA ASN A 10 11.04 -0.49 17.51
C ASN A 10 10.83 -1.36 16.25
N PHE A 11 9.80 -1.08 15.42
CA PHE A 11 9.57 -1.75 14.16
C PHE A 11 10.28 -1.00 13.01
N ASN A 12 11.59 -0.97 13.07
CA ASN A 12 12.39 -0.49 11.96
C ASN A 12 12.52 -1.62 10.94
N PHE A 13 11.81 -1.50 9.81
CA PHE A 13 11.86 -2.43 8.68
C PHE A 13 13.30 -2.84 8.35
N ARG A 14 14.24 -1.90 8.41
CA ARG A 14 15.66 -2.13 8.19
C ARG A 14 16.26 -3.07 9.24
N ASN A 15 15.92 -2.91 10.52
CA ASN A 15 16.44 -3.74 11.62
C ASN A 15 15.76 -5.13 11.62
N THR A 16 14.53 -5.23 11.15
CA THR A 16 13.82 -6.50 11.01
C THR A 16 14.28 -7.27 9.78
N PHE A 17 14.56 -6.56 8.66
CA PHE A 17 15.03 -7.18 7.42
C PHE A 17 16.52 -7.51 7.38
N ALA A 18 17.36 -6.79 8.11
CA ALA A 18 18.81 -7.06 8.14
C ALA A 18 19.14 -8.49 8.61
N PRO A 19 18.51 -9.05 9.65
CA PRO A 19 18.69 -10.45 10.03
C PRO A 19 18.24 -11.42 8.93
N PHE A 20 17.11 -11.19 8.29
CA PHE A 20 16.62 -12.04 7.19
C PHE A 20 17.52 -12.06 5.97
N ALA A 21 18.17 -10.93 5.66
CA ALA A 21 19.12 -10.85 4.57
C ALA A 21 20.46 -11.55 4.89
N GLN A 22 20.71 -11.86 6.18
CA GLN A 22 21.92 -12.51 6.66
C GLN A 22 21.70 -13.98 7.06
N ASP A 23 20.43 -14.42 7.14
CA ASP A 23 20.13 -15.79 7.46
C ASP A 23 20.58 -16.70 6.32
N GLN A 24 21.32 -17.76 6.65
CA GLN A 24 21.90 -18.70 5.69
C GLN A 24 20.84 -19.64 5.13
N ASP A 25 19.73 -19.81 5.84
CA ASP A 25 18.53 -20.48 5.36
C ASP A 25 17.66 -19.48 4.55
N LEU A 26 16.79 -19.99 3.70
CA LEU A 26 15.99 -19.19 2.76
C LEU A 26 15.42 -17.91 3.43
N PRO A 27 15.79 -16.70 2.99
CA PRO A 27 15.29 -15.47 3.59
C PRO A 27 13.76 -15.44 3.53
N PHE A 28 13.13 -14.89 4.56
CA PHE A 28 11.67 -14.80 4.72
C PHE A 28 10.94 -16.12 5.07
N ALA A 29 11.64 -17.23 5.31
CA ALA A 29 11.00 -18.53 5.63
C ALA A 29 10.09 -18.44 6.87
N GLU A 30 10.41 -17.59 7.83
CA GLU A 30 9.57 -17.37 9.01
C GLU A 30 8.26 -16.60 8.71
N ILE A 31 8.28 -15.71 7.73
CA ILE A 31 7.12 -14.89 7.35
C ILE A 31 6.28 -15.59 6.28
N LEU A 32 6.95 -16.30 5.36
CA LEU A 32 6.35 -16.97 4.23
C LEU A 32 6.86 -18.40 4.18
N SER A 33 6.10 -19.34 4.75
CA SER A 33 6.48 -20.73 4.83
C SER A 33 6.58 -21.39 3.45
N GLU A 34 7.41 -22.41 3.30
CA GLU A 34 7.45 -23.21 2.07
C GLU A 34 6.08 -23.82 1.73
N ALA A 35 5.29 -24.17 2.75
CA ALA A 35 3.95 -24.69 2.57
C ALA A 35 3.01 -23.67 1.94
N ASP A 36 3.09 -22.40 2.36
CA ASP A 36 2.31 -21.29 1.77
C ASP A 36 2.71 -21.04 0.32
N VAL A 37 3.99 -21.03 0.05
CA VAL A 37 4.52 -20.87 -1.31
C VAL A 37 4.04 -22.02 -2.19
N ALA A 38 4.18 -23.27 -1.72
CA ALA A 38 3.76 -24.46 -2.46
C ALA A 38 2.25 -24.47 -2.73
N ARG A 39 1.45 -24.11 -1.72
CA ARG A 39 -0.02 -24.02 -1.82
C ARG A 39 -0.43 -22.97 -2.85
N ILE A 40 0.10 -21.75 -2.76
CA ILE A 40 -0.25 -20.66 -3.67
C ILE A 40 0.20 -20.98 -5.10
N PHE A 41 1.38 -21.57 -5.28
CA PHE A 41 1.82 -22.01 -6.61
C PHE A 41 0.92 -23.11 -7.19
N ALA A 42 0.45 -24.05 -6.38
CA ALA A 42 -0.45 -25.10 -6.81
C ALA A 42 -1.83 -24.54 -7.24
N GLU A 43 -2.40 -23.65 -6.44
CA GLU A 43 -3.68 -23.00 -6.71
C GLU A 43 -3.62 -22.14 -8.00
N GLU A 44 -2.52 -21.45 -8.24
CA GLU A 44 -2.27 -20.64 -9.44
C GLU A 44 -1.73 -21.50 -10.63
N LYS A 45 -1.65 -22.81 -10.47
CA LYS A 45 -1.19 -23.76 -11.49
C LYS A 45 0.23 -23.47 -12.02
N VAL A 46 1.07 -22.86 -11.19
CA VAL A 46 2.46 -22.58 -11.55
C VAL A 46 3.30 -23.83 -11.42
N SER A 47 3.90 -24.23 -12.50
CA SER A 47 4.64 -25.46 -12.54
C SER A 47 5.76 -25.39 -13.58
N PHE A 48 6.99 -25.35 -13.09
CA PHE A 48 8.21 -25.50 -13.88
C PHE A 48 9.30 -26.17 -13.01
N GLY A 49 10.41 -26.57 -13.64
CA GLY A 49 11.50 -27.22 -12.89
C GLY A 49 11.15 -28.58 -12.31
N LYS A 50 10.26 -29.35 -12.96
CA LYS A 50 9.78 -30.66 -12.49
C LYS A 50 10.79 -31.80 -12.60
N LEU A 51 11.84 -31.63 -13.42
CA LEU A 51 12.86 -32.67 -13.56
C LEU A 51 13.68 -32.77 -12.27
N ALA A 52 13.98 -33.97 -11.81
CA ALA A 52 14.78 -34.20 -10.59
C ALA A 52 16.15 -33.49 -10.61
N ARG A 53 16.65 -33.12 -11.78
CA ARG A 53 17.91 -32.37 -11.98
C ARG A 53 17.68 -30.84 -12.09
N SER A 54 16.43 -30.37 -11.97
CA SER A 54 16.15 -28.95 -12.13
C SER A 54 16.35 -28.22 -10.82
N LEU A 55 17.43 -27.47 -10.71
CA LEU A 55 17.69 -26.59 -9.57
C LEU A 55 16.60 -25.50 -9.42
N TRP A 56 16.23 -24.87 -10.54
CA TRP A 56 15.30 -23.74 -10.53
C TRP A 56 13.85 -24.21 -10.43
N THR A 57 13.43 -24.56 -9.22
CA THR A 57 12.02 -24.74 -8.86
C THR A 57 11.32 -23.39 -8.69
N PRO A 58 9.97 -23.33 -8.70
CA PRO A 58 9.24 -22.08 -8.42
C PRO A 58 9.65 -21.43 -7.09
N ALA A 59 9.77 -22.24 -6.02
CA ALA A 59 10.16 -21.75 -4.69
C ALA A 59 11.58 -21.16 -4.69
N LEU A 60 12.58 -21.90 -5.15
CA LEU A 60 13.96 -21.39 -5.18
C LEU A 60 14.09 -20.16 -6.10
N THR A 61 13.34 -20.14 -7.20
CA THR A 61 13.32 -18.96 -8.10
C THR A 61 12.71 -17.74 -7.40
N LEU A 62 11.64 -17.91 -6.62
CA LEU A 62 11.04 -16.85 -5.83
C LEU A 62 12.05 -16.30 -4.80
N TRP A 63 12.69 -17.19 -4.04
CA TRP A 63 13.67 -16.78 -3.04
C TRP A 63 14.87 -16.05 -3.65
N ALA A 64 15.40 -16.54 -4.76
CA ALA A 64 16.46 -15.85 -5.50
C ALA A 64 16.02 -14.48 -6.00
N PHE A 65 14.77 -14.35 -6.44
CA PHE A 65 14.18 -13.07 -6.86
C PHE A 65 14.05 -12.09 -5.68
N LEU A 66 13.60 -12.55 -4.52
CA LEU A 66 13.53 -11.72 -3.32
C LEU A 66 14.93 -11.24 -2.90
N TRP A 67 15.92 -12.13 -2.87
CA TRP A 67 17.32 -11.73 -2.65
C TRP A 67 17.81 -10.70 -3.66
N GLN A 68 17.48 -10.90 -4.95
CA GLN A 68 17.85 -9.94 -5.99
C GLN A 68 17.29 -8.56 -5.71
N VAL A 69 16.00 -8.46 -5.38
CA VAL A 69 15.31 -7.19 -5.12
C VAL A 69 15.90 -6.47 -3.89
N LEU A 70 16.28 -7.24 -2.87
CA LEU A 70 16.84 -6.70 -1.62
C LEU A 70 18.34 -6.39 -1.70
N SER A 71 19.06 -6.99 -2.65
CA SER A 71 20.48 -6.74 -2.82
C SER A 71 20.74 -5.32 -3.33
N PRO A 72 21.80 -4.65 -2.87
CA PRO A 72 22.13 -3.29 -3.30
C PRO A 72 22.33 -3.15 -4.82
N ASP A 73 22.95 -4.13 -5.47
CA ASP A 73 23.23 -4.11 -6.91
C ASP A 73 22.05 -4.61 -7.78
N LYS A 74 21.11 -5.34 -7.17
CA LYS A 74 19.91 -5.91 -7.80
C LYS A 74 20.21 -6.76 -9.03
N SER A 75 21.43 -7.24 -9.20
CA SER A 75 21.83 -8.01 -10.37
C SER A 75 21.40 -9.46 -10.28
N CYS A 76 21.09 -10.06 -11.42
CA CYS A 76 20.88 -11.51 -11.53
C CYS A 76 22.13 -12.29 -11.13
N ARG A 77 23.32 -11.73 -11.33
CA ARG A 77 24.58 -12.34 -10.95
C ARG A 77 24.70 -12.48 -9.43
N GLN A 78 24.35 -11.43 -8.67
CA GLN A 78 24.35 -11.48 -7.22
C GLN A 78 23.34 -12.49 -6.67
N ALA A 79 22.12 -12.52 -7.24
CA ALA A 79 21.11 -13.50 -6.84
C ALA A 79 21.61 -14.95 -7.03
N VAL A 80 22.24 -15.23 -8.17
CA VAL A 80 22.81 -16.55 -8.47
C VAL A 80 23.98 -16.86 -7.52
N ALA A 81 24.87 -15.89 -7.24
CA ALA A 81 25.98 -16.08 -6.30
C ALA A 81 25.49 -16.40 -4.88
N ASN A 82 24.42 -15.75 -4.41
CA ASN A 82 23.81 -16.05 -3.11
C ASN A 82 23.26 -17.48 -3.06
N VAL A 83 22.56 -17.92 -4.12
CA VAL A 83 22.08 -19.31 -4.22
C VAL A 83 23.25 -20.30 -4.24
N GLN A 84 24.31 -20.03 -5.00
CA GLN A 84 25.50 -20.89 -5.03
C GLN A 84 26.15 -21.00 -3.65
N MET A 85 26.25 -19.88 -2.92
CA MET A 85 26.82 -19.89 -1.57
C MET A 85 25.98 -20.72 -0.60
N SER A 86 24.66 -20.59 -0.63
CA SER A 86 23.75 -21.39 0.20
C SER A 86 23.85 -22.89 -0.13
N LEU A 87 23.94 -23.26 -1.41
CA LEU A 87 24.10 -24.65 -1.82
C LEU A 87 25.51 -25.21 -1.50
N ALA A 88 26.55 -24.39 -1.58
CA ALA A 88 27.91 -24.79 -1.21
C ALA A 88 28.00 -25.14 0.28
N LEU A 89 27.25 -24.47 1.14
CA LEU A 89 27.15 -24.77 2.57
C LEU A 89 26.46 -26.12 2.81
N SER A 90 25.57 -26.56 1.90
CA SER A 90 24.91 -27.88 1.94
C SER A 90 25.65 -28.99 1.17
N HIS A 91 26.88 -28.77 0.76
CA HIS A 91 27.75 -29.73 0.03
C HIS A 91 27.29 -30.10 -1.39
N GLU A 92 26.48 -29.30 -2.03
CA GLU A 92 26.11 -29.46 -3.44
C GLU A 92 26.80 -28.45 -4.35
N PRO A 93 27.98 -28.76 -4.92
CA PRO A 93 28.62 -27.87 -5.89
C PRO A 93 27.83 -27.88 -7.21
N ASN A 94 27.24 -26.78 -7.55
CA ASN A 94 26.54 -26.60 -8.82
C ASN A 94 27.09 -25.39 -9.60
N ASP A 95 27.45 -25.62 -10.84
CA ASP A 95 27.71 -24.52 -11.77
C ASP A 95 26.37 -23.92 -12.22
N ILE A 96 26.05 -22.76 -11.68
CA ILE A 96 24.76 -22.10 -11.88
C ILE A 96 24.91 -20.96 -12.86
N ASP A 97 24.37 -21.16 -14.05
CA ASP A 97 24.30 -20.13 -15.08
C ASP A 97 23.21 -19.09 -14.80
N THR A 98 23.57 -17.82 -14.84
CA THR A 98 22.66 -16.68 -14.71
C THR A 98 21.52 -16.72 -15.73
N GLY A 99 21.75 -17.20 -16.94
CA GLY A 99 20.72 -17.33 -17.98
C GLY A 99 19.61 -18.33 -17.60
N ARG A 100 19.94 -19.41 -16.86
CA ARG A 100 18.94 -20.35 -16.35
C ARG A 100 18.05 -19.68 -15.31
N TYR A 101 18.62 -18.89 -14.41
CA TYR A 101 17.85 -18.08 -13.45
C TYR A 101 16.93 -17.09 -14.14
N CYS A 102 17.43 -16.31 -15.11
CA CYS A 102 16.62 -15.34 -15.85
C CYS A 102 15.42 -16.00 -16.54
N ARG A 103 15.63 -17.17 -17.16
CA ARG A 103 14.53 -17.95 -17.79
C ARG A 103 13.54 -18.51 -16.77
N ALA A 104 13.99 -18.90 -15.58
CA ALA A 104 13.12 -19.36 -14.50
C ALA A 104 12.30 -18.18 -13.93
N ARG A 105 12.95 -17.06 -13.65
CA ARG A 105 12.29 -15.84 -13.15
C ARG A 105 11.20 -15.33 -14.09
N ALA A 106 11.44 -15.36 -15.40
CA ALA A 106 10.44 -14.98 -16.39
C ALA A 106 9.17 -15.87 -16.38
N LYS A 107 9.20 -17.02 -15.73
CA LYS A 107 8.05 -17.93 -15.55
C LYS A 107 7.26 -17.68 -14.27
N LEU A 108 7.72 -16.76 -13.41
CA LEU A 108 6.95 -16.36 -12.21
C LEU A 108 5.83 -15.38 -12.63
N PRO A 109 4.55 -15.77 -12.53
CA PRO A 109 3.46 -14.88 -12.93
C PRO A 109 3.31 -13.73 -11.94
N PRO A 110 3.09 -12.49 -12.40
CA PRO A 110 2.81 -11.35 -11.50
C PRO A 110 1.63 -11.58 -10.54
N ALA A 111 0.62 -12.35 -10.97
CA ALA A 111 -0.53 -12.69 -10.13
C ALA A 111 -0.14 -13.48 -8.88
N VAL A 112 0.79 -14.43 -9.02
CA VAL A 112 1.32 -15.20 -7.88
C VAL A 112 2.08 -14.30 -6.92
N LEU A 113 2.95 -13.43 -7.44
CA LEU A 113 3.72 -12.49 -6.60
C LEU A 113 2.78 -11.55 -5.84
N ARG A 114 1.74 -11.04 -6.51
CA ARG A 114 0.67 -10.26 -5.87
C ARG A 114 0.02 -11.04 -4.74
N ARG A 115 -0.39 -12.28 -4.99
CA ARG A 115 -1.08 -13.12 -4.02
C ARG A 115 -0.21 -13.46 -2.81
N LEU A 116 1.07 -13.77 -3.03
CA LEU A 116 2.05 -13.98 -1.95
C LEU A 116 2.21 -12.72 -1.09
N ALA A 117 2.37 -11.55 -1.72
CA ALA A 117 2.49 -10.29 -0.99
C ALA A 117 1.25 -9.99 -0.13
N LEU A 118 0.05 -10.20 -0.68
CA LEU A 118 -1.21 -10.02 0.05
C LEU A 118 -1.38 -11.04 1.17
N HIS A 119 -1.01 -12.30 0.95
CA HIS A 119 -1.04 -13.35 1.98
C HIS A 119 -0.17 -12.96 3.19
N VAL A 120 1.05 -12.51 2.94
CA VAL A 120 1.95 -12.03 4.00
C VAL A 120 1.37 -10.80 4.70
N GLY A 121 0.90 -9.80 3.94
CA GLY A 121 0.32 -8.58 4.50
C GLY A 121 -0.88 -8.87 5.40
N GLN A 122 -1.82 -9.65 4.92
CA GLN A 122 -3.03 -10.04 5.66
C GLN A 122 -2.69 -10.87 6.90
N GLY A 123 -1.75 -11.82 6.79
CA GLY A 123 -1.30 -12.62 7.93
C GLY A 123 -0.70 -11.77 9.05
N LEU A 124 0.16 -10.81 8.69
CA LEU A 124 0.75 -9.88 9.66
C LEU A 124 -0.31 -8.99 10.32
N GLU A 125 -1.27 -8.48 9.55
CA GLU A 125 -2.33 -7.61 10.06
C GLU A 125 -3.28 -8.38 10.99
N GLN A 126 -3.64 -9.61 10.66
CA GLN A 126 -4.47 -10.47 11.50
C GLN A 126 -3.76 -10.89 12.80
N ALA A 127 -2.44 -11.02 12.76
CA ALA A 127 -1.61 -11.34 13.92
C ALA A 127 -1.26 -10.11 14.77
N ALA A 128 -1.67 -8.90 14.38
CA ALA A 128 -1.39 -7.70 15.12
C ALA A 128 -1.98 -7.76 16.54
N PRO A 129 -1.19 -7.46 17.58
CA PRO A 129 -1.69 -7.40 18.95
C PRO A 129 -2.81 -6.36 19.10
N GLN A 130 -3.80 -6.62 19.94
CA GLN A 130 -4.96 -5.75 20.13
C GLN A 130 -4.59 -4.32 20.62
N ASP A 131 -3.52 -4.19 21.38
CA ASP A 131 -2.98 -2.91 21.85
C ASP A 131 -2.30 -2.08 20.76
N TRP A 132 -2.03 -2.68 19.59
CA TRP A 132 -1.54 -1.96 18.41
C TRP A 132 -2.69 -1.35 17.59
N LEU A 133 -3.90 -1.83 17.79
CA LEU A 133 -5.07 -1.38 17.06
C LEU A 133 -5.62 -0.08 17.65
N TRP A 134 -6.08 0.82 16.80
CA TRP A 134 -6.71 2.05 17.28
C TRP A 134 -8.14 1.77 17.75
N LYS A 135 -8.36 1.82 19.06
CA LYS A 135 -9.64 1.46 19.71
C LYS A 135 -10.17 0.07 19.26
N GLY A 136 -9.25 -0.89 19.11
CA GLY A 136 -9.58 -2.25 18.67
C GLY A 136 -9.90 -2.39 17.18
N ARG A 137 -9.68 -1.35 16.37
CA ARG A 137 -9.96 -1.32 14.94
C ARG A 137 -8.67 -1.23 14.12
N HIS A 138 -8.64 -1.91 13.00
CA HIS A 138 -7.56 -1.79 12.02
C HIS A 138 -7.66 -0.45 11.28
N VAL A 139 -6.52 0.24 11.17
CA VAL A 139 -6.40 1.50 10.43
C VAL A 139 -5.54 1.26 9.20
N GLN A 140 -6.10 1.56 8.03
CA GLN A 140 -5.45 1.39 6.74
C GLN A 140 -5.03 2.74 6.19
N LEU A 141 -3.74 2.93 6.04
CA LEU A 141 -3.15 4.10 5.39
C LEU A 141 -3.24 3.94 3.88
N VAL A 142 -3.69 4.97 3.17
CA VAL A 142 -3.70 5.00 1.71
C VAL A 142 -2.93 6.17 1.18
N ASP A 143 -2.04 5.92 0.23
CA ASP A 143 -1.36 6.96 -0.54
C ASP A 143 -0.87 6.40 -1.87
N GLY A 144 -0.51 7.30 -2.78
CA GLY A 144 -0.04 6.97 -4.11
C GLY A 144 1.35 7.52 -4.42
N SER A 145 1.98 6.92 -5.41
CA SER A 145 3.26 7.39 -5.92
C SER A 145 3.46 6.98 -7.39
N THR A 146 4.61 7.36 -7.92
CA THR A 146 5.03 7.00 -9.28
C THR A 146 6.44 6.43 -9.27
N SER A 147 6.71 5.53 -10.22
CA SER A 147 8.05 4.98 -10.47
C SER A 147 8.37 5.04 -11.96
N ARG A 148 9.66 5.15 -12.27
CA ARG A 148 10.14 5.07 -13.65
C ARG A 148 10.40 3.62 -14.03
N LEU A 149 10.09 3.29 -15.27
CA LEU A 149 10.40 2.01 -15.88
C LEU A 149 11.56 2.16 -16.86
N PRO A 150 12.25 1.06 -17.21
CA PRO A 150 13.23 1.08 -18.30
C PRO A 150 12.63 1.64 -19.58
N ASP A 151 13.41 2.42 -20.31
CA ASP A 151 12.97 3.03 -21.57
C ASP A 151 13.06 1.99 -22.71
N THR A 152 12.02 1.15 -22.79
CA THR A 152 11.82 0.19 -23.87
C THR A 152 10.53 0.52 -24.62
N GLU A 153 10.40 0.04 -25.85
CA GLU A 153 9.22 0.29 -26.67
C GLU A 153 7.95 -0.28 -26.01
N GLU A 154 8.03 -1.48 -25.45
CA GLU A 154 6.93 -2.15 -24.75
C GLU A 154 6.51 -1.38 -23.50
N ASN A 155 7.47 -0.84 -22.74
CA ASN A 155 7.16 -0.03 -21.56
C ASN A 155 6.57 1.32 -21.95
N GLN A 156 7.03 1.95 -23.04
CA GLN A 156 6.44 3.20 -23.54
C GLN A 156 5.02 3.00 -24.08
N GLU A 157 4.72 1.83 -24.66
CA GLU A 157 3.37 1.49 -25.10
C GLU A 157 2.42 1.28 -23.91
N ALA A 158 2.83 0.47 -22.93
CA ALA A 158 2.01 0.13 -21.77
C ALA A 158 1.92 1.26 -20.72
N PHE A 159 2.99 2.01 -20.52
CA PHE A 159 3.16 3.04 -19.49
C PHE A 159 3.82 4.30 -20.07
N PRO A 160 3.14 5.02 -20.95
CA PRO A 160 3.75 6.14 -21.66
C PRO A 160 4.33 7.20 -20.74
N GLN A 161 5.38 7.87 -21.20
CA GLN A 161 5.97 9.03 -20.52
C GLN A 161 4.93 10.14 -20.26
N ALA A 162 5.25 11.06 -19.35
CA ALA A 162 4.38 12.21 -19.07
C ALA A 162 4.17 13.08 -20.32
N LYS A 163 2.91 13.46 -20.59
CA LYS A 163 2.54 14.29 -21.75
C LYS A 163 3.16 15.69 -21.74
N THR A 164 3.64 16.14 -20.59
CA THR A 164 4.32 17.43 -20.41
C THR A 164 5.77 17.39 -20.91
N GLN A 165 6.32 16.22 -21.15
CA GLN A 165 7.67 16.03 -21.69
C GLN A 165 7.63 15.83 -23.20
N LYS A 166 8.64 16.36 -23.91
CA LYS A 166 8.79 16.15 -25.33
C LYS A 166 8.93 14.64 -25.61
N LYS A 167 8.23 14.15 -26.63
CA LYS A 167 8.23 12.74 -27.04
C LYS A 167 9.66 12.24 -27.23
N GLY A 168 9.98 11.08 -26.63
CA GLY A 168 11.30 10.45 -26.68
C GLY A 168 12.34 11.02 -25.71
N LEU A 169 11.97 11.94 -24.82
CA LEU A 169 12.86 12.48 -23.77
C LEU A 169 12.48 12.05 -22.35
N GLY A 170 11.33 11.40 -22.19
CA GLY A 170 10.84 10.96 -20.90
C GLY A 170 10.85 9.45 -20.74
N PHE A 171 11.07 8.99 -19.52
CA PHE A 171 10.93 7.58 -19.17
C PHE A 171 9.46 7.16 -19.06
N PRO A 172 9.13 5.90 -19.35
CA PRO A 172 7.83 5.34 -19.03
C PRO A 172 7.53 5.50 -17.54
N LEU A 173 6.29 5.85 -17.19
CA LEU A 173 5.86 6.10 -15.82
C LEU A 173 4.70 5.21 -15.41
N ILE A 174 4.91 4.44 -14.36
CA ILE A 174 3.87 3.71 -13.66
C ILE A 174 3.39 4.54 -12.46
N ARG A 175 2.08 4.64 -12.28
CA ARG A 175 1.45 5.13 -11.05
C ARG A 175 0.99 3.95 -10.23
N TRP A 176 1.13 4.04 -8.93
CA TRP A 176 0.66 3.02 -8.01
C TRP A 176 0.04 3.65 -6.76
N VAL A 177 -0.89 2.93 -6.17
CA VAL A 177 -1.53 3.23 -4.89
C VAL A 177 -1.38 2.01 -4.00
N VAL A 178 -1.12 2.23 -2.73
CA VAL A 178 -0.92 1.18 -1.75
C VAL A 178 -1.80 1.39 -0.53
N LEU A 179 -2.30 0.29 0.03
CA LEU A 179 -2.88 0.22 1.37
C LEU A 179 -1.84 -0.39 2.30
N ILE A 180 -1.59 0.28 3.42
CA ILE A 180 -0.61 -0.16 4.43
C ILE A 180 -1.30 -0.15 5.79
N GLY A 181 -1.23 -1.26 6.52
CA GLY A 181 -1.74 -1.34 7.88
C GLY A 181 -0.97 -0.41 8.82
N LEU A 182 -1.66 0.48 9.54
CA LEU A 182 -1.02 1.40 10.48
C LEU A 182 -0.30 0.65 11.61
N ALA A 183 -0.87 -0.44 12.09
CA ALA A 183 -0.32 -1.24 13.18
C ALA A 183 0.96 -1.97 12.78
N THR A 184 1.02 -2.53 11.57
CA THR A 184 2.04 -3.49 11.15
C THR A 184 3.02 -2.94 10.11
N ALA A 185 2.70 -1.81 9.47
CA ALA A 185 3.36 -1.29 8.28
C ALA A 185 3.37 -2.30 7.10
N ALA A 186 2.50 -3.31 7.15
CA ALA A 186 2.40 -4.33 6.12
C ALA A 186 1.49 -3.86 4.97
N VAL A 187 1.86 -4.22 3.73
CA VAL A 187 1.07 -3.91 2.53
C VAL A 187 -0.16 -4.81 2.50
N GLN A 188 -1.36 -4.21 2.62
CA GLN A 188 -2.66 -4.88 2.58
C GLN A 188 -3.25 -4.95 1.18
N GLY A 189 -2.85 -4.04 0.30
CA GLY A 189 -3.30 -4.00 -1.08
C GLY A 189 -2.49 -3.03 -1.90
N PHE A 190 -2.40 -3.28 -3.21
CA PHE A 190 -1.78 -2.33 -4.13
C PHE A 190 -2.42 -2.45 -5.52
N ALA A 191 -2.55 -1.30 -6.17
CA ALA A 191 -2.99 -1.19 -7.56
C ALA A 191 -2.02 -0.30 -8.33
N TYR A 192 -1.85 -0.57 -9.61
CA TYR A 192 -0.99 0.23 -10.46
C TYR A 192 -1.55 0.34 -11.88
N GLY A 193 -1.11 1.37 -12.57
CA GLY A 193 -1.50 1.62 -13.96
C GLY A 193 -0.61 2.68 -14.59
N PRO A 194 -0.83 3.00 -15.86
CA PRO A 194 -0.07 4.06 -16.53
C PRO A 194 -0.30 5.41 -15.85
N TYR A 195 0.73 6.25 -15.83
CA TYR A 195 0.64 7.60 -15.26
C TYR A 195 -0.36 8.48 -16.01
N ALA A 196 -0.47 8.31 -17.31
CA ALA A 196 -1.35 9.09 -18.19
C ALA A 196 -2.40 8.21 -18.84
N GLY A 197 -3.66 8.65 -18.83
CA GLY A 197 -4.78 7.93 -19.41
C GLY A 197 -6.12 8.30 -18.79
N LYS A 198 -7.16 7.58 -19.18
CA LYS A 198 -8.47 7.63 -18.52
C LYS A 198 -8.49 6.62 -17.40
N GLU A 199 -9.10 6.96 -16.27
CA GLU A 199 -9.22 6.08 -15.08
C GLU A 199 -7.85 5.53 -14.57
N THR A 200 -6.79 6.32 -14.69
CA THR A 200 -5.44 5.99 -14.24
C THR A 200 -4.97 6.83 -13.05
N GLY A 201 -5.85 7.70 -12.55
CA GLY A 201 -5.58 8.52 -11.36
C GLY A 201 -5.60 7.69 -10.07
N GLU A 202 -5.02 8.21 -8.99
CA GLU A 202 -4.96 7.55 -7.68
C GLU A 202 -6.34 7.12 -7.17
N MET A 203 -7.36 7.95 -7.37
CA MET A 203 -8.74 7.60 -6.98
C MET A 203 -9.29 6.41 -7.77
N ALA A 204 -8.91 6.25 -9.03
CA ALA A 204 -9.31 5.10 -9.84
C ALA A 204 -8.59 3.83 -9.39
N LEU A 205 -7.32 3.94 -9.05
CA LEU A 205 -6.53 2.84 -8.51
C LEU A 205 -7.02 2.46 -7.10
N PHE A 206 -7.35 3.43 -6.26
CA PHE A 206 -7.88 3.15 -4.93
C PHE A 206 -9.23 2.42 -4.97
N ARG A 207 -10.11 2.74 -5.92
CA ARG A 207 -11.36 1.98 -6.11
C ARG A 207 -11.14 0.48 -6.36
N GLN A 208 -10.01 0.12 -6.98
CA GLN A 208 -9.65 -1.29 -7.19
C GLN A 208 -9.18 -2.00 -5.91
N LEU A 209 -8.96 -1.24 -4.84
CA LEU A 209 -8.47 -1.75 -3.56
C LEU A 209 -9.56 -1.88 -2.50
N LEU A 210 -10.80 -1.49 -2.80
CA LEU A 210 -11.90 -1.53 -1.83
C LEU A 210 -12.14 -2.96 -1.30
N ASP A 211 -12.01 -3.97 -2.15
CA ASP A 211 -12.18 -5.38 -1.77
C ASP A 211 -11.05 -5.92 -0.85
N HIS A 212 -9.97 -5.16 -0.66
CA HIS A 212 -8.91 -5.50 0.29
C HIS A 212 -9.17 -4.95 1.71
N LEU A 213 -10.14 -4.05 1.84
CA LEU A 213 -10.58 -3.50 3.11
C LEU A 213 -11.65 -4.38 3.74
N GLN A 214 -11.66 -4.46 5.05
CA GLN A 214 -12.62 -5.24 5.82
C GLN A 214 -13.64 -4.34 6.50
N ARG A 215 -14.83 -4.87 6.73
CA ARG A 215 -15.86 -4.18 7.51
C ARG A 215 -15.31 -3.85 8.89
N GLY A 216 -15.44 -2.59 9.29
CA GLY A 216 -14.91 -2.09 10.55
C GLY A 216 -13.53 -1.45 10.45
N ASP A 217 -12.85 -1.54 9.30
CA ASP A 217 -11.61 -0.79 9.08
C ASP A 217 -11.83 0.71 9.08
N ILE A 218 -10.77 1.45 9.35
CA ILE A 218 -10.72 2.91 9.22
C ILE A 218 -9.68 3.23 8.14
N VAL A 219 -10.09 3.92 7.09
CA VAL A 219 -9.16 4.46 6.09
C VAL A 219 -8.65 5.81 6.54
N LEU A 220 -7.35 5.94 6.69
CA LEU A 220 -6.66 7.18 7.02
C LEU A 220 -5.97 7.72 5.77
N ALA A 221 -6.42 8.89 5.30
CA ALA A 221 -6.08 9.38 3.97
C ALA A 221 -5.83 10.89 3.91
N ASP A 222 -5.21 11.34 2.83
CA ASP A 222 -5.10 12.75 2.56
C ASP A 222 -6.45 13.34 2.06
N ARG A 223 -6.48 14.68 1.84
CA ARG A 223 -7.68 15.38 1.37
C ARG A 223 -8.22 14.89 0.04
N TYR A 224 -7.36 14.33 -0.81
CA TYR A 224 -7.73 13.90 -2.16
C TYR A 224 -8.68 12.70 -2.14
N TYR A 225 -8.51 11.81 -1.16
CA TYR A 225 -9.34 10.62 -0.99
C TYR A 225 -10.69 10.90 -0.29
N GLY A 226 -10.82 12.01 0.44
CA GLY A 226 -12.05 12.41 1.14
C GLY A 226 -13.16 12.97 0.24
N SER A 227 -13.32 12.45 -0.98
CA SER A 227 -14.40 12.86 -1.88
C SER A 227 -15.74 12.21 -1.52
N TYR A 228 -16.87 12.87 -1.84
CA TYR A 228 -18.20 12.38 -1.52
C TYR A 228 -18.41 10.90 -1.92
N PHE A 229 -18.14 10.58 -3.18
CA PHE A 229 -18.39 9.24 -3.71
C PHE A 229 -17.43 8.19 -3.15
N MET A 230 -16.20 8.56 -2.81
CA MET A 230 -15.29 7.63 -2.15
C MET A 230 -15.76 7.33 -0.72
N VAL A 231 -16.17 8.34 0.02
CA VAL A 231 -16.75 8.16 1.36
C VAL A 231 -17.99 7.27 1.29
N ALA A 232 -18.90 7.53 0.33
CA ALA A 232 -20.11 6.73 0.15
C ALA A 232 -19.79 5.27 -0.18
N LEU A 233 -18.79 5.01 -1.03
CA LEU A 233 -18.34 3.66 -1.33
C LEU A 233 -17.73 2.97 -0.10
N LEU A 234 -16.88 3.63 0.65
CA LEU A 234 -16.32 3.08 1.88
C LEU A 234 -17.41 2.73 2.89
N GLN A 235 -18.35 3.66 3.14
CA GLN A 235 -19.47 3.42 4.06
C GLN A 235 -20.39 2.28 3.59
N SER A 236 -20.59 2.11 2.29
CA SER A 236 -21.37 0.97 1.76
C SER A 236 -20.72 -0.39 2.05
N HIS A 237 -19.41 -0.42 2.27
CA HIS A 237 -18.66 -1.61 2.72
C HIS A 237 -18.51 -1.69 4.24
N GLY A 238 -19.08 -0.72 4.98
CA GLY A 238 -18.97 -0.65 6.45
C GLY A 238 -17.57 -0.22 6.92
N ILE A 239 -16.89 0.60 6.13
CA ILE A 239 -15.55 1.13 6.37
C ILE A 239 -15.67 2.60 6.70
N ASP A 240 -14.98 3.04 7.74
CA ASP A 240 -14.90 4.44 8.10
C ASP A 240 -13.71 5.15 7.46
N ILE A 241 -13.78 6.48 7.43
CA ILE A 241 -12.70 7.31 6.90
C ILE A 241 -12.35 8.45 7.86
N VAL A 242 -11.06 8.72 7.98
CA VAL A 242 -10.51 9.94 8.57
C VAL A 242 -9.60 10.58 7.53
N ALA A 243 -10.00 11.75 7.03
CA ALA A 243 -9.27 12.45 5.99
C ALA A 243 -9.26 13.95 6.25
N ARG A 244 -8.28 14.65 5.71
CA ARG A 244 -8.33 16.11 5.69
C ARG A 244 -9.48 16.56 4.79
N LEU A 245 -10.22 17.59 5.21
CA LEU A 245 -11.32 18.12 4.41
C LEU A 245 -10.81 18.59 3.03
N HIS A 246 -11.54 18.20 1.98
CA HIS A 246 -11.17 18.55 0.61
C HIS A 246 -11.24 20.06 0.41
N GLN A 247 -10.22 20.65 -0.23
CA GLN A 247 -10.05 22.09 -0.37
C GLN A 247 -11.21 22.83 -1.06
N GLN A 248 -12.03 22.15 -1.84
CA GLN A 248 -13.21 22.72 -2.49
C GLN A 248 -14.43 22.78 -1.57
N ARG A 249 -14.37 22.12 -0.39
CA ARG A 249 -15.44 22.21 0.59
C ARG A 249 -15.23 23.41 1.52
N LYS A 250 -16.29 24.20 1.69
CA LYS A 250 -16.31 25.26 2.68
C LYS A 250 -16.88 24.70 3.96
N TYR A 251 -16.22 24.95 5.08
CA TYR A 251 -16.70 24.60 6.41
C TYR A 251 -17.29 25.86 7.10
N ASP A 252 -18.30 25.64 7.94
CA ASP A 252 -18.92 26.68 8.77
C ASP A 252 -19.37 26.06 10.10
N PHE A 253 -18.55 26.17 11.12
CA PHE A 253 -18.79 25.59 12.46
C PHE A 253 -19.95 26.23 13.23
N ARG A 254 -20.64 27.23 12.64
CA ARG A 254 -21.89 27.78 13.17
C ARG A 254 -23.10 26.96 12.76
N ARG A 255 -22.96 26.03 11.80
CA ARG A 255 -24.01 25.19 11.23
C ARG A 255 -23.81 23.75 11.62
N GLY A 256 -24.89 22.96 11.48
CA GLY A 256 -24.90 21.54 11.82
C GLY A 256 -25.13 21.27 13.31
N GLU A 257 -24.96 20.02 13.69
CA GLU A 257 -25.10 19.53 15.06
C GLU A 257 -23.76 19.73 15.79
N ARG A 258 -23.72 20.62 16.76
CA ARG A 258 -22.50 20.94 17.52
C ARG A 258 -22.21 19.83 18.53
N LEU A 259 -21.03 19.24 18.48
CA LEU A 259 -20.52 18.25 19.44
C LEU A 259 -19.58 18.87 20.46
N GLY A 260 -18.86 19.93 20.09
CA GLY A 260 -17.89 20.60 20.95
C GLY A 260 -17.31 21.86 20.30
N GLU A 261 -16.23 22.38 20.86
CA GLU A 261 -15.49 23.48 20.25
C GLU A 261 -14.73 23.01 19.00
N GLY A 262 -15.07 23.60 17.84
CA GLY A 262 -14.47 23.19 16.58
C GLY A 262 -14.77 21.74 16.19
N ASP A 263 -15.96 21.25 16.58
CA ASP A 263 -16.39 19.88 16.32
C ASP A 263 -17.91 19.86 16.10
N HIS A 264 -18.33 19.42 14.91
CA HIS A 264 -19.74 19.37 14.54
C HIS A 264 -20.03 18.28 13.51
N ILE A 265 -21.31 17.88 13.41
CA ILE A 265 -21.81 17.01 12.35
C ILE A 265 -22.57 17.86 11.33
N VAL A 266 -22.24 17.67 10.07
CA VAL A 266 -22.86 18.33 8.94
C VAL A 266 -23.44 17.31 7.96
N VAL A 267 -24.39 17.75 7.14
CA VAL A 267 -24.94 16.94 6.05
C VAL A 267 -24.23 17.31 4.75
N TRP A 268 -23.58 16.31 4.15
CA TRP A 268 -23.05 16.44 2.81
C TRP A 268 -24.09 15.99 1.79
N HIS A 269 -24.30 16.80 0.75
CA HIS A 269 -25.21 16.49 -0.35
C HIS A 269 -24.48 15.85 -1.51
N ARG A 270 -25.15 14.89 -2.16
CA ARG A 270 -24.64 14.16 -3.33
C ARG A 270 -24.37 15.12 -4.50
N PRO A 271 -23.11 15.18 -4.99
CA PRO A 271 -22.78 15.95 -6.17
C PRO A 271 -23.36 15.34 -7.44
N LYS A 272 -23.29 16.07 -8.56
CA LYS A 272 -23.61 15.51 -9.88
C LYS A 272 -22.76 14.27 -10.17
N ARG A 273 -23.36 13.32 -10.92
CA ARG A 273 -22.70 12.07 -11.31
C ARG A 273 -21.37 12.34 -12.02
N PRO A 274 -20.25 11.78 -11.54
CA PRO A 274 -18.99 11.89 -12.23
C PRO A 274 -18.94 10.97 -13.44
N LYS A 275 -18.10 11.28 -14.42
CA LYS A 275 -18.04 10.54 -15.70
C LYS A 275 -17.64 9.05 -15.55
N TRP A 276 -16.89 8.71 -14.51
CA TRP A 276 -16.43 7.35 -14.25
C TRP A 276 -17.53 6.44 -13.64
N MET A 277 -18.58 7.02 -13.08
CA MET A 277 -19.64 6.29 -12.35
C MET A 277 -20.81 5.99 -13.29
N SER A 278 -21.26 4.74 -13.32
CA SER A 278 -22.45 4.34 -14.07
C SER A 278 -23.71 4.95 -13.46
N GLU A 279 -24.82 4.95 -14.19
CA GLU A 279 -26.11 5.46 -13.69
C GLU A 279 -26.66 4.58 -12.57
N GLU A 280 -26.50 3.29 -12.70
CA GLU A 280 -26.92 2.29 -11.72
C GLU A 280 -26.16 2.49 -10.41
N LEU A 281 -24.82 2.61 -10.47
CA LEU A 281 -24.01 2.85 -9.29
C LEU A 281 -24.32 4.21 -8.64
N TYR A 282 -24.55 5.25 -9.46
CA TYR A 282 -24.95 6.56 -8.94
C TYR A 282 -26.31 6.52 -8.25
N ALA A 283 -27.27 5.75 -8.76
CA ALA A 283 -28.58 5.57 -8.13
C ALA A 283 -28.51 4.91 -6.75
N LEU A 284 -27.49 4.05 -6.54
CA LEU A 284 -27.24 3.41 -5.23
C LEU A 284 -26.56 4.34 -4.23
N MET A 285 -25.95 5.44 -4.68
CA MET A 285 -25.29 6.38 -3.78
C MET A 285 -26.32 7.18 -2.97
N PRO A 286 -26.11 7.39 -1.65
CA PRO A 286 -27.01 8.16 -0.82
C PRO A 286 -27.15 9.59 -1.34
N GLU A 287 -28.32 10.20 -1.18
CA GLU A 287 -28.54 11.61 -1.54
C GLU A 287 -27.85 12.57 -0.57
N THR A 288 -27.71 12.12 0.68
CA THR A 288 -27.06 12.87 1.75
C THR A 288 -26.25 11.91 2.62
N MET A 289 -25.18 12.42 3.22
CA MET A 289 -24.40 11.71 4.23
C MET A 289 -24.15 12.62 5.42
N ARG A 290 -24.23 12.08 6.63
CA ARG A 290 -23.75 12.77 7.84
C ARG A 290 -22.24 12.59 7.91
N MET A 291 -21.54 13.70 8.09
CA MET A 291 -20.09 13.72 8.25
C MET A 291 -19.74 14.60 9.45
N ARG A 292 -18.75 14.19 10.22
CA ARG A 292 -18.20 14.98 11.30
C ARG A 292 -17.01 15.77 10.78
N GLU A 293 -17.00 17.07 11.04
CA GLU A 293 -15.89 17.97 10.71
C GLU A 293 -15.28 18.47 12.01
N ILE A 294 -13.95 18.39 12.11
CA ILE A 294 -13.18 18.78 13.30
C ILE A 294 -12.12 19.77 12.85
N ILE A 295 -12.05 20.95 13.48
CA ILE A 295 -10.99 21.93 13.26
C ILE A 295 -10.06 22.03 14.46
N ARG A 296 -8.75 22.05 14.20
CA ARG A 296 -7.72 22.34 15.20
C ARG A 296 -6.69 23.30 14.64
N ARG A 297 -6.19 24.19 15.49
CA ARG A 297 -5.06 25.04 15.18
C ARG A 297 -3.75 24.27 15.25
N VAL A 298 -2.86 24.55 14.31
CA VAL A 298 -1.52 23.97 14.23
C VAL A 298 -0.52 25.08 14.56
N ASP A 299 -0.13 25.18 15.83
CA ASP A 299 0.82 26.17 16.31
C ASP A 299 2.27 25.64 16.32
N GLN A 300 2.66 24.91 15.27
CA GLN A 300 4.04 24.43 15.16
C GLN A 300 4.86 25.37 14.24
N PRO A 301 6.01 25.89 14.70
CA PRO A 301 6.92 26.65 13.86
C PRO A 301 7.34 25.87 12.61
N GLY A 302 7.28 26.52 11.45
CA GLY A 302 7.63 25.90 10.16
C GLY A 302 6.46 25.27 9.40
N TYR A 303 5.29 25.09 10.02
CA TYR A 303 4.10 24.63 9.31
C TYR A 303 3.40 25.82 8.61
N ARG A 304 3.15 25.66 7.29
CA ARG A 304 2.40 26.66 6.51
C ARG A 304 0.91 26.65 6.81
N VAL A 305 0.40 25.58 7.38
CA VAL A 305 -1.02 25.35 7.65
C VAL A 305 -1.30 25.77 9.07
N LYS A 306 -2.07 26.85 9.23
CA LYS A 306 -2.50 27.34 10.56
C LYS A 306 -3.71 26.58 11.12
N GLU A 307 -4.50 25.97 10.25
CA GLU A 307 -5.71 25.24 10.64
C GLU A 307 -5.80 23.91 9.90
N LEU A 308 -6.01 22.85 10.64
CA LEU A 308 -6.28 21.51 10.13
C LEU A 308 -7.77 21.24 10.28
N VAL A 309 -8.46 20.99 9.16
CA VAL A 309 -9.87 20.55 9.19
C VAL A 309 -9.91 19.10 8.71
N ILE A 310 -10.41 18.23 9.59
CA ILE A 310 -10.60 16.80 9.34
C ILE A 310 -12.08 16.55 9.06
N ALA A 311 -12.36 15.68 8.10
CA ALA A 311 -13.67 15.12 7.86
C ALA A 311 -13.63 13.62 8.13
N THR A 312 -14.64 13.11 8.87
CA THR A 312 -14.70 11.71 9.24
C THR A 312 -16.15 11.19 9.26
N SER A 313 -16.31 9.91 9.04
CA SER A 313 -17.57 9.18 9.24
C SER A 313 -17.77 8.68 10.67
N LEU A 314 -16.79 8.83 11.55
CA LEU A 314 -16.85 8.49 12.99
C LEU A 314 -17.67 9.55 13.73
N LEU A 315 -18.97 9.33 13.84
CA LEU A 315 -19.92 10.35 14.32
C LEU A 315 -20.06 10.40 15.82
N ASP A 316 -19.83 9.30 16.53
CA ASP A 316 -19.97 9.23 17.99
C ASP A 316 -18.81 9.95 18.69
N ALA A 317 -19.08 11.11 19.28
CA ALA A 317 -18.07 11.91 19.95
C ALA A 317 -17.65 11.35 21.32
N GLN A 318 -18.46 10.47 21.92
CA GLN A 318 -18.11 9.82 23.18
C GLN A 318 -17.17 8.64 22.96
N GLU A 319 -17.39 7.88 21.90
CA GLU A 319 -16.51 6.78 21.53
C GLU A 319 -15.22 7.29 20.85
N TYR A 320 -15.34 8.31 19.99
CA TYR A 320 -14.24 8.87 19.21
C TYR A 320 -14.03 10.35 19.55
N GLY A 321 -13.19 10.64 20.53
CA GLY A 321 -12.87 12.00 20.93
C GLY A 321 -12.26 12.82 19.78
N ALA A 322 -12.58 14.12 19.70
CA ALA A 322 -12.09 14.98 18.63
C ALA A 322 -10.55 15.01 18.59
N ASP A 323 -9.91 15.11 19.75
CA ASP A 323 -8.45 15.17 19.84
C ASP A 323 -7.80 13.82 19.49
N GLU A 324 -8.44 12.69 19.84
CA GLU A 324 -7.99 11.35 19.46
C GLU A 324 -8.04 11.15 17.92
N ILE A 325 -9.08 11.68 17.24
CA ILE A 325 -9.17 11.66 15.78
C ILE A 325 -8.08 12.52 15.15
N VAL A 326 -7.75 13.66 15.74
CA VAL A 326 -6.66 14.53 15.25
C VAL A 326 -5.30 13.87 15.47
N GLU A 327 -5.09 13.21 16.61
CA GLU A 327 -3.88 12.41 16.85
C GLU A 327 -3.78 11.27 15.84
N LEU A 328 -4.87 10.51 15.61
CA LEU A 328 -4.90 9.46 14.58
C LEU A 328 -4.56 10.05 13.21
N TYR A 329 -5.12 11.20 12.84
CA TYR A 329 -4.80 11.83 11.57
C TYR A 329 -3.31 12.18 11.45
N SER A 330 -2.65 12.52 12.54
CA SER A 330 -1.22 12.80 12.53
C SER A 330 -0.37 11.58 12.15
N GLU A 331 -0.86 10.37 12.43
CA GLU A 331 -0.21 9.12 12.05
C GLU A 331 -0.20 8.87 10.52
N ARG A 332 -1.04 9.59 9.76
CA ARG A 332 -1.03 9.52 8.27
C ARG A 332 0.37 9.74 7.68
N TRP A 333 1.21 10.52 8.37
CA TRP A 333 2.58 10.76 7.91
C TRP A 333 3.40 9.46 7.75
N HIS A 334 3.02 8.40 8.44
CA HIS A 334 3.74 7.12 8.34
C HIS A 334 3.69 6.52 6.94
N VAL A 335 2.59 6.67 6.18
CA VAL A 335 2.53 6.18 4.80
C VAL A 335 3.58 6.85 3.91
N GLU A 336 3.87 8.15 4.13
CA GLU A 336 4.90 8.86 3.37
C GLU A 336 6.30 8.33 3.69
N LEU A 337 6.56 7.93 4.96
CA LEU A 337 7.79 7.28 5.38
C LEU A 337 7.91 5.88 4.80
N ASP A 338 6.82 5.11 4.81
CA ASP A 338 6.77 3.75 4.25
C ASP A 338 7.02 3.79 2.74
N ILE A 339 6.33 4.70 2.02
CA ILE A 339 6.56 4.93 0.58
C ILE A 339 7.99 5.39 0.30
N ARG A 340 8.56 6.26 1.14
CA ARG A 340 9.96 6.67 1.02
C ARG A 340 10.91 5.47 1.19
N SER A 341 10.61 4.58 2.12
CA SER A 341 11.38 3.35 2.32
C SER A 341 11.28 2.42 1.12
N LEU A 342 10.09 2.22 0.56
CA LEU A 342 9.90 1.46 -0.68
C LEU A 342 10.70 2.07 -1.85
N LYS A 343 10.60 3.39 -2.04
CA LYS A 343 11.27 4.08 -3.16
C LYS A 343 12.78 4.21 -2.98
N GLY A 344 13.24 4.54 -1.78
CA GLY A 344 14.64 4.78 -1.49
C GLY A 344 15.38 3.49 -1.13
N THR A 345 14.96 2.80 -0.06
CA THR A 345 15.66 1.62 0.46
C THR A 345 15.53 0.43 -0.48
N LEU A 346 14.32 0.15 -0.98
CA LEU A 346 14.09 -0.93 -1.94
C LEU A 346 14.30 -0.49 -3.41
N GLY A 347 14.58 0.80 -3.65
CA GLY A 347 14.91 1.35 -4.96
C GLY A 347 13.77 1.27 -5.97
N MET A 348 12.51 1.36 -5.52
CA MET A 348 11.34 1.36 -6.40
C MET A 348 11.13 2.70 -7.12
N SER A 349 11.97 3.70 -6.92
CA SER A 349 11.94 4.94 -7.71
C SER A 349 12.21 4.66 -9.20
N ASP A 350 13.14 3.75 -9.46
CA ASP A 350 13.58 3.34 -10.78
C ASP A 350 13.57 1.81 -10.83
N LEU A 351 12.52 1.26 -11.44
CA LEU A 351 12.40 -0.19 -11.67
C LEU A 351 13.36 -0.60 -12.78
N ARG A 352 14.04 -1.74 -12.63
CA ARG A 352 15.03 -2.25 -13.58
C ARG A 352 14.67 -3.65 -14.05
#